data_1d97c92b669dc2ba78a131905d85caec
#
_entry.id   1d97c92b669dc2ba78a131905d85caec
#
_cell.length_a   1.000
_cell.length_b   1.000
_cell.length_c   1.000
_cell.angle_alpha   90.00
_cell.angle_beta   90.00
_cell.angle_gamma   90.00
#
_symmetry.space_group_name_H-M   'P 1'
#
loop_
_entity.id
_entity.type
_entity.pdbx_description
1 polymer ?
#
loop_
_entity_poly.entity_id
_entity_poly.type
_entity_poly.pdbx_seq_one_letter_code
_entity_poly.pdbx_strand_id
1 'polypeptide(L)'
;SRGTPKHYMLTNNILSNTVSEFAIDSNIKSNNKVIQRLGEIYSHIYIDEIQDLAGEDIEILNLLFNSKIQIQCVGDVKQSTYTTYNAKKNKKITGIHLIDFFKELERKGIITLLFNNKTRRFGREICEFSNSICNDKNNRIESDKIYKEENQGVYLLDKKDFENYFKIY
;
A
#
# COMPACT_ATOMS: atom_id res chain seq x y z
N SER A 1 2.42 6.66 -29.70
CA SER A 1 1.13 7.09 -29.09
C SER A 1 0.54 5.96 -28.24
N ARG A 2 -0.24 6.32 -27.25
CA ARG A 2 -0.95 5.36 -26.38
C ARG A 2 -1.70 4.32 -27.23
N GLY A 3 -1.68 3.05 -26.82
CA GLY A 3 -2.32 1.95 -27.54
C GLY A 3 -1.49 1.31 -28.65
N THR A 4 -0.27 1.76 -28.88
CA THR A 4 0.68 1.09 -29.78
C THR A 4 1.74 0.31 -29.00
N PRO A 5 2.31 -0.78 -29.55
CA PRO A 5 3.36 -1.54 -28.86
C PRO A 5 4.53 -0.66 -28.40
N LYS A 6 4.95 0.31 -29.20
CA LYS A 6 6.04 1.26 -28.87
C LYS A 6 5.77 2.12 -27.63
N HIS A 7 4.52 2.28 -27.23
CA HIS A 7 4.18 3.03 -26.01
C HIS A 7 4.45 2.21 -24.74
N TYR A 8 4.21 0.90 -24.78
CA TYR A 8 4.30 0.03 -23.62
C TYR A 8 5.61 -0.76 -23.55
N MET A 9 6.31 -0.89 -24.67
CA MET A 9 7.45 -1.82 -24.78
C MET A 9 8.72 -1.08 -25.19
N LEU A 10 9.83 -1.47 -24.58
CA LEU A 10 11.17 -1.21 -25.06
C LEU A 10 11.76 -2.55 -25.53
N THR A 11 12.04 -2.67 -26.86
CA THR A 11 12.40 -3.96 -27.47
C THR A 11 11.28 -5.01 -27.26
N ASN A 12 11.58 -6.13 -26.59
CA ASN A 12 10.63 -7.19 -26.28
C ASN A 12 10.12 -7.15 -24.83
N ASN A 13 10.48 -6.12 -24.05
CA ASN A 13 10.10 -6.00 -22.64
C ASN A 13 9.05 -4.90 -22.45
N ILE A 14 8.06 -5.17 -21.61
CA ILE A 14 7.11 -4.16 -21.17
C ILE A 14 7.81 -3.22 -20.18
N LEU A 15 7.63 -1.91 -20.35
CA LEU A 15 8.12 -0.91 -19.42
C LEU A 15 7.32 -0.99 -18.12
N SER A 16 8.00 -1.12 -16.99
CA SER A 16 7.36 -1.28 -15.67
C SER A 16 6.36 -0.16 -15.36
N ASN A 17 6.67 1.07 -15.75
CA ASN A 17 5.81 2.23 -15.54
C ASN A 17 4.57 2.30 -16.45
N THR A 18 4.42 1.37 -17.38
CA THR A 18 3.27 1.31 -18.31
C THR A 18 2.48 0.01 -18.20
N VAL A 19 2.85 -0.90 -17.31
CA VAL A 19 2.19 -2.22 -17.15
C VAL A 19 0.71 -2.05 -16.83
N SER A 20 0.39 -1.20 -15.86
CA SER A 20 -0.98 -0.95 -15.43
C SER A 20 -1.81 -0.30 -16.52
N GLU A 21 -1.25 0.68 -17.24
CA GLU A 21 -1.89 1.30 -18.40
C GLU A 21 -2.15 0.28 -19.51
N PHE A 22 -1.16 -0.59 -19.79
CA PHE A 22 -1.31 -1.66 -20.77
C PHE A 22 -2.43 -2.65 -20.41
N ALA A 23 -2.52 -3.03 -19.12
CA ALA A 23 -3.56 -3.94 -18.64
C ALA A 23 -4.95 -3.32 -18.78
N ILE A 24 -5.12 -2.04 -18.44
CA ILE A 24 -6.38 -1.31 -18.59
C ILE A 24 -6.78 -1.21 -20.06
N ASP A 25 -5.87 -0.78 -20.92
CA ASP A 25 -6.16 -0.64 -22.36
C ASP A 25 -6.48 -1.98 -23.01
N SER A 26 -5.80 -3.05 -22.59
CA SER A 26 -6.10 -4.42 -23.03
C SER A 26 -7.48 -4.88 -22.57
N ASN A 27 -7.85 -4.58 -21.34
CA ASN A 27 -9.17 -4.91 -20.78
C ASN A 27 -10.28 -4.17 -21.54
N ILE A 28 -10.11 -2.88 -21.80
CA ILE A 28 -11.08 -2.07 -22.57
C ILE A 28 -11.21 -2.61 -24.00
N LYS A 29 -10.10 -2.84 -24.71
CA LYS A 29 -10.10 -3.32 -26.10
C LYS A 29 -10.68 -4.73 -26.26
N SER A 30 -10.60 -5.53 -25.21
CA SER A 30 -11.15 -6.89 -25.19
C SER A 30 -12.58 -6.98 -24.63
N ASN A 31 -13.26 -5.85 -24.38
CA ASN A 31 -14.56 -5.80 -23.73
C ASN A 31 -14.56 -6.51 -22.36
N ASN A 32 -13.64 -6.14 -21.50
CA ASN A 32 -13.45 -6.65 -20.12
C ASN A 32 -13.02 -8.12 -20.01
N LYS A 33 -12.54 -8.74 -21.11
CA LYS A 33 -12.11 -10.15 -21.09
C LYS A 33 -10.87 -10.39 -20.23
N VAL A 34 -10.02 -9.38 -19.99
CA VAL A 34 -8.84 -9.53 -19.13
C VAL A 34 -9.27 -9.79 -17.68
N ILE A 35 -10.13 -8.95 -17.13
CA ILE A 35 -10.66 -9.13 -15.75
C ILE A 35 -11.51 -10.39 -15.66
N GLN A 36 -12.34 -10.67 -16.67
CA GLN A 36 -13.12 -11.91 -16.73
C GLN A 36 -12.21 -13.15 -16.66
N ARG A 37 -11.13 -13.17 -17.46
CA ARG A 37 -10.17 -14.29 -17.49
C ARG A 37 -9.44 -14.44 -16.15
N LEU A 38 -9.08 -13.34 -15.50
CA LEU A 38 -8.52 -13.39 -14.14
C LEU A 38 -9.49 -14.07 -13.17
N GLY A 39 -10.79 -13.74 -13.24
CA GLY A 39 -11.83 -14.35 -12.39
C GLY A 39 -12.12 -15.82 -12.70
N GLU A 40 -11.76 -16.32 -13.89
CA GLU A 40 -11.81 -17.74 -14.21
C GLU A 40 -10.60 -18.51 -13.63
N ILE A 41 -9.46 -17.83 -13.45
CA ILE A 41 -8.22 -18.42 -12.93
C ILE A 41 -8.16 -18.31 -11.41
N TYR A 42 -8.52 -17.14 -10.86
CA TYR A 42 -8.36 -16.81 -9.44
C TYR A 42 -9.69 -16.49 -8.78
N SER A 43 -10.02 -17.21 -7.73
CA SER A 43 -11.17 -16.88 -6.86
C SER A 43 -10.85 -15.79 -5.85
N HIS A 44 -9.57 -15.67 -5.45
CA HIS A 44 -9.08 -14.70 -4.46
C HIS A 44 -7.79 -14.06 -4.95
N ILE A 45 -7.64 -12.76 -4.69
CA ILE A 45 -6.39 -12.02 -4.89
C ILE A 45 -6.07 -11.25 -3.60
N TYR A 46 -4.85 -11.41 -3.12
CA TYR A 46 -4.32 -10.71 -1.97
C TYR A 46 -3.29 -9.68 -2.43
N ILE A 47 -3.45 -8.44 -2.00
CA ILE A 47 -2.57 -7.33 -2.37
C ILE A 47 -1.98 -6.77 -1.09
N ASP A 48 -0.67 -6.84 -0.97
CA ASP A 48 0.10 -6.25 0.12
C ASP A 48 0.63 -4.88 -0.26
N GLU A 49 1.00 -4.08 0.74
CA GLU A 49 1.55 -2.72 0.59
C GLU A 49 0.68 -1.82 -0.31
N ILE A 50 -0.63 -1.85 -0.10
CA ILE A 50 -1.60 -1.14 -0.94
C ILE A 50 -1.32 0.36 -1.04
N GLN A 51 -0.63 0.96 -0.06
CA GLN A 51 -0.27 2.37 -0.03
C GLN A 51 0.75 2.77 -1.11
N ASP A 52 1.45 1.80 -1.72
CA ASP A 52 2.42 2.04 -2.79
C ASP A 52 1.77 2.16 -4.16
N LEU A 53 0.49 1.79 -4.28
CA LEU A 53 -0.26 1.89 -5.52
C LEU A 53 -0.55 3.36 -5.86
N ALA A 54 -0.39 3.70 -7.12
CA ALA A 54 -0.60 5.05 -7.63
C ALA A 54 -1.10 5.05 -9.08
N GLY A 55 -1.71 6.14 -9.49
CA GLY A 55 -2.05 6.35 -10.89
C GLY A 55 -3.01 5.32 -11.46
N GLU A 56 -2.55 4.63 -12.49
CA GLU A 56 -3.30 3.59 -13.20
C GLU A 56 -3.52 2.34 -12.34
N ASP A 57 -2.68 2.06 -11.33
CA ASP A 57 -2.85 0.93 -10.42
C ASP A 57 -4.17 1.03 -9.66
N ILE A 58 -4.57 2.25 -9.28
CA ILE A 58 -5.86 2.52 -8.62
C ILE A 58 -7.04 2.19 -9.55
N GLU A 59 -6.89 2.42 -10.86
CA GLU A 59 -7.92 2.04 -11.82
C GLU A 59 -8.05 0.52 -11.94
N ILE A 60 -6.93 -0.22 -11.96
CA ILE A 60 -6.95 -1.69 -11.94
C ILE A 60 -7.60 -2.20 -10.66
N LEU A 61 -7.23 -1.64 -9.52
CA LEU A 61 -7.81 -2.00 -8.23
C LEU A 61 -9.34 -1.82 -8.24
N ASN A 62 -9.81 -0.71 -8.78
CA ASN A 62 -11.24 -0.45 -8.91
C ASN A 62 -11.95 -1.44 -9.85
N LEU A 63 -11.30 -1.86 -10.94
CA LEU A 63 -11.81 -2.92 -11.83
C LEU A 63 -11.90 -4.26 -11.09
N LEU A 64 -10.90 -4.59 -10.28
CA LEU A 64 -10.86 -5.82 -9.48
C LEU A 64 -11.96 -5.83 -8.42
N PHE A 65 -12.17 -4.74 -7.68
CA PHE A 65 -13.25 -4.63 -6.69
C PHE A 65 -14.65 -4.75 -7.28
N ASN A 66 -14.83 -4.40 -8.55
CA ASN A 66 -16.09 -4.56 -9.27
C ASN A 66 -16.19 -5.90 -10.04
N SER A 67 -15.27 -6.83 -9.81
CA SER A 67 -15.25 -8.14 -10.43
C SER A 67 -15.90 -9.22 -9.54
N LYS A 68 -15.88 -10.47 -10.00
CA LYS A 68 -16.30 -11.62 -9.20
C LYS A 68 -15.21 -12.15 -8.28
N ILE A 69 -14.00 -11.61 -8.35
CA ILE A 69 -12.84 -12.04 -7.58
C ILE A 69 -12.97 -11.47 -6.17
N GLN A 70 -12.73 -12.28 -5.16
CA GLN A 70 -12.59 -11.77 -3.79
C GLN A 70 -11.23 -11.11 -3.62
N ILE A 71 -11.24 -9.83 -3.29
CA ILE A 71 -10.01 -9.03 -3.15
C ILE A 71 -9.80 -8.70 -1.68
N GLN A 72 -8.63 -9.00 -1.18
CA GLN A 72 -8.19 -8.57 0.15
C GLN A 72 -6.91 -7.75 0.01
N CYS A 73 -6.95 -6.53 0.53
CA CYS A 73 -5.81 -5.61 0.52
C CYS A 73 -5.32 -5.36 1.93
N VAL A 74 -4.02 -5.27 2.09
CA VAL A 74 -3.35 -4.91 3.36
C VAL A 74 -2.38 -3.78 3.08
N GLY A 75 -2.22 -2.87 4.03
CA GLY A 75 -1.23 -1.80 3.94
C GLY A 75 -1.31 -0.82 5.08
N ASP A 76 -0.36 0.08 5.12
CA ASP A 76 -0.25 1.13 6.13
C ASP A 76 -0.05 2.49 5.45
N VAL A 77 -1.09 3.30 5.41
CA VAL A 77 -1.04 4.63 4.80
C VAL A 77 -0.03 5.58 5.45
N LYS A 78 0.39 5.29 6.70
CA LYS A 78 1.42 6.07 7.39
C LYS A 78 2.83 5.75 6.88
N GLN A 79 3.03 4.60 6.23
CA GLN A 79 4.30 4.19 5.61
C GLN A 79 4.45 4.65 4.16
N SER A 80 3.50 5.39 3.61
CA SER A 80 3.58 5.95 2.27
C SER A 80 4.66 7.03 2.18
N THR A 81 5.92 6.60 2.13
CA THR A 81 7.11 7.48 2.06
C THR A 81 7.56 7.74 0.63
N TYR A 82 7.16 6.89 -0.31
CA TYR A 82 7.52 6.99 -1.72
C TYR A 82 6.29 6.84 -2.61
N THR A 83 6.09 7.79 -3.51
CA THR A 83 5.27 7.56 -4.70
C THR A 83 6.17 6.95 -5.76
N THR A 84 5.99 5.69 -6.06
CA THR A 84 6.79 4.93 -7.03
C THR A 84 6.67 5.47 -8.46
N TYR A 85 5.72 6.37 -8.72
CA TYR A 85 5.45 6.88 -10.05
C TYR A 85 4.82 8.28 -10.03
N ASN A 86 5.35 9.19 -10.87
CA ASN A 86 4.75 10.48 -11.18
C ASN A 86 3.53 10.29 -12.13
N ALA A 87 2.50 9.63 -11.64
CA ALA A 87 1.31 9.35 -12.40
C ALA A 87 0.62 10.64 -12.86
N LYS A 88 0.17 10.67 -14.10
CA LYS A 88 -0.66 11.77 -14.63
C LYS A 88 -2.09 11.69 -14.13
N LYS A 89 -2.61 10.48 -13.93
CA LYS A 89 -3.93 10.20 -13.40
C LYS A 89 -3.90 9.94 -11.90
N ASN A 90 -5.00 10.12 -11.22
CA ASN A 90 -5.18 9.82 -9.79
C ASN A 90 -4.13 10.42 -8.86
N LYS A 91 -3.46 11.52 -9.26
CA LYS A 91 -2.40 12.19 -8.49
C LYS A 91 -2.78 12.53 -7.05
N LYS A 92 -4.07 12.70 -6.80
CA LYS A 92 -4.61 13.04 -5.47
C LYS A 92 -4.88 11.80 -4.62
N ILE A 93 -4.85 10.58 -5.20
CA ILE A 93 -5.13 9.33 -4.49
C ILE A 93 -3.78 8.66 -4.19
N THR A 94 -3.01 9.27 -3.29
CA THR A 94 -1.70 8.75 -2.85
C THR A 94 -1.50 9.10 -1.38
N GLY A 95 -0.70 8.32 -0.68
CA GLY A 95 -0.40 8.56 0.72
C GLY A 95 -1.66 8.61 1.59
N ILE A 96 -1.79 9.63 2.41
CA ILE A 96 -2.91 9.78 3.35
C ILE A 96 -4.27 9.91 2.64
N HIS A 97 -4.30 10.40 1.40
CA HIS A 97 -5.54 10.53 0.63
C HIS A 97 -6.07 9.20 0.08
N LEU A 98 -5.25 8.15 0.10
CA LEU A 98 -5.69 6.81 -0.26
C LEU A 98 -6.78 6.29 0.70
N ILE A 99 -6.71 6.67 1.98
CA ILE A 99 -7.73 6.28 2.96
C ILE A 99 -9.09 6.92 2.62
N ASP A 100 -9.11 8.14 2.11
CA ASP A 100 -10.35 8.82 1.73
C ASP A 100 -11.00 8.13 0.52
N PHE A 101 -10.18 7.67 -0.42
CA PHE A 101 -10.65 6.85 -1.54
C PHE A 101 -11.29 5.54 -1.06
N PHE A 102 -10.68 4.82 -0.13
CA PHE A 102 -11.25 3.59 0.42
C PHE A 102 -12.52 3.83 1.24
N LYS A 103 -12.58 4.89 2.05
CA LYS A 103 -13.80 5.27 2.75
C LYS A 103 -14.96 5.57 1.79
N GLU A 104 -14.68 6.16 0.64
CA GLU A 104 -15.70 6.40 -0.39
C GLU A 104 -16.19 5.07 -1.00
N LEU A 105 -15.30 4.10 -1.25
CA LEU A 105 -15.69 2.76 -1.72
C LEU A 105 -16.51 1.99 -0.67
N GLU A 106 -16.15 2.11 0.62
CA GLU A 106 -16.93 1.52 1.72
C GLU A 106 -18.32 2.15 1.80
N ARG A 107 -18.44 3.48 1.71
CA ARG A 107 -19.72 4.19 1.69
C ARG A 107 -20.62 3.74 0.52
N LYS A 108 -20.02 3.35 -0.60
CA LYS A 108 -20.73 2.77 -1.76
C LYS A 108 -21.07 1.28 -1.59
N GLY A 109 -20.65 0.65 -0.50
CA GLY A 109 -20.86 -0.78 -0.25
C GLY A 109 -20.03 -1.71 -1.13
N ILE A 110 -18.94 -1.21 -1.72
CA ILE A 110 -18.05 -1.98 -2.62
C ILE A 110 -17.04 -2.79 -1.81
N ILE A 111 -16.54 -2.23 -0.70
CA ILE A 111 -15.57 -2.85 0.18
C ILE A 111 -15.98 -2.73 1.65
N THR A 112 -15.28 -3.44 2.52
CA THR A 112 -15.32 -3.26 3.98
C THR A 112 -13.93 -2.87 4.46
N LEU A 113 -13.81 -1.80 5.25
CA LEU A 113 -12.56 -1.37 5.86
C LEU A 113 -12.42 -1.96 7.27
N LEU A 114 -11.26 -2.55 7.52
CA LEU A 114 -10.88 -3.03 8.84
C LEU A 114 -9.60 -2.32 9.27
N PHE A 115 -9.62 -1.73 10.46
CA PHE A 115 -8.45 -1.06 11.03
C PHE A 115 -7.85 -1.96 12.10
N ASN A 116 -6.54 -2.25 11.96
CA ASN A 116 -5.77 -2.94 12.96
C ASN A 116 -4.70 -1.99 13.52
N ASN A 117 -4.85 -1.61 14.78
CA ASN A 117 -3.92 -0.73 15.49
C ASN A 117 -2.99 -1.48 16.45
N LYS A 118 -3.01 -2.82 16.44
CA LYS A 118 -2.15 -3.66 17.28
C LYS A 118 -0.91 -4.12 16.54
N THR A 119 0.23 -4.09 17.22
CA THR A 119 1.50 -4.55 16.69
C THR A 119 2.17 -5.55 17.63
N ARG A 120 2.86 -6.54 17.04
CA ARG A 120 3.74 -7.49 17.74
C ARG A 120 5.22 -7.23 17.47
N ARG A 121 5.54 -6.26 16.59
CA ARG A 121 6.92 -5.99 16.18
C ARG A 121 7.72 -5.28 17.27
N PHE A 122 7.09 -4.36 18.02
CA PHE A 122 7.76 -3.54 19.01
C PHE A 122 6.92 -3.35 20.28
N GLY A 123 7.63 -2.98 21.36
CA GLY A 123 7.06 -2.83 22.68
C GLY A 123 6.23 -1.56 22.86
N ARG A 124 5.67 -1.41 24.04
CA ARG A 124 4.80 -0.30 24.41
C ARG A 124 5.48 1.06 24.27
N GLU A 125 6.73 1.17 24.67
CA GLU A 125 7.51 2.40 24.67
C GLU A 125 7.66 2.97 23.25
N ILE A 126 7.91 2.07 22.27
CA ILE A 126 8.02 2.46 20.86
C ILE A 126 6.64 2.86 20.30
N CYS A 127 5.57 2.15 20.70
CA CYS A 127 4.21 2.55 20.34
C CYS A 127 3.87 3.94 20.86
N GLU A 128 4.17 4.23 22.13
CA GLU A 128 3.92 5.52 22.77
C GLU A 128 4.72 6.65 22.08
N PHE A 129 5.98 6.40 21.76
CA PHE A 129 6.80 7.34 21.01
C PHE A 129 6.23 7.60 19.60
N SER A 130 5.89 6.55 18.85
CA SER A 130 5.26 6.68 17.55
C SER A 130 3.95 7.47 17.61
N ASN A 131 3.11 7.20 18.62
CA ASN A 131 1.86 7.92 18.83
C ASN A 131 2.07 9.40 19.22
N SER A 132 3.21 9.74 19.83
CA SER A 132 3.55 11.12 20.16
C SER A 132 3.95 11.94 18.93
N ILE A 133 4.57 11.29 17.93
CA ILE A 133 4.95 11.92 16.66
C ILE A 133 3.73 12.04 15.74
N CYS A 134 2.98 10.94 15.60
CA CYS A 134 1.76 10.90 14.79
C CYS A 134 0.58 11.36 15.67
N ASN A 135 0.20 12.62 15.60
CA ASN A 135 -0.88 13.19 16.43
C ASN A 135 -2.29 12.74 15.98
N ASP A 136 -2.44 11.47 15.58
CA ASP A 136 -3.70 10.86 15.20
C ASP A 136 -4.33 10.16 16.41
N LYS A 137 -5.25 10.87 17.05
CA LYS A 137 -5.92 10.37 18.27
C LYS A 137 -6.82 9.14 18.00
N ASN A 138 -7.28 8.97 16.77
CA ASN A 138 -8.24 7.92 16.41
C ASN A 138 -7.56 6.60 16.00
N ASN A 139 -6.28 6.63 15.63
CA ASN A 139 -5.52 5.48 15.15
C ASN A 139 -4.20 5.31 15.92
N ARG A 140 -4.30 5.27 17.25
CA ARG A 140 -3.15 5.02 18.12
C ARG A 140 -2.73 3.56 17.99
N ILE A 141 -1.42 3.34 17.84
CA ILE A 141 -0.85 2.00 17.81
C ILE A 141 -0.68 1.49 19.23
N GLU A 142 -1.05 0.24 19.46
CA GLU A 142 -0.91 -0.48 20.72
C GLU A 142 -0.01 -1.71 20.55
N SER A 143 0.83 -1.99 21.54
CA SER A 143 1.63 -3.20 21.55
C SER A 143 0.81 -4.39 22.04
N ASP A 144 0.80 -5.46 21.24
CA ASP A 144 0.26 -6.79 21.60
C ASP A 144 1.41 -7.76 21.93
N LYS A 145 2.59 -7.23 22.29
CA LYS A 145 3.78 -8.02 22.61
C LYS A 145 3.65 -8.59 24.04
N ILE A 146 3.74 -9.90 24.16
CA ILE A 146 3.46 -10.62 25.42
C ILE A 146 4.68 -10.59 26.37
N TYR A 147 5.89 -10.44 25.83
CA TYR A 147 7.13 -10.45 26.62
C TYR A 147 7.86 -9.11 26.54
N LYS A 148 8.49 -8.77 27.66
CA LYS A 148 9.38 -7.62 27.73
C LYS A 148 10.77 -8.05 27.28
N GLU A 149 11.33 -7.33 26.32
CA GLU A 149 12.76 -7.43 26.00
C GLU A 149 13.51 -6.42 26.86
N GLU A 150 14.71 -6.75 27.25
CA GLU A 150 15.62 -5.79 27.87
C GLU A 150 15.98 -4.70 26.84
N ASN A 151 16.18 -3.46 27.31
CA ASN A 151 16.55 -2.32 26.48
C ASN A 151 15.54 -1.89 25.41
N GLN A 152 14.26 -1.93 25.72
CA GLN A 152 13.21 -1.38 24.85
C GLN A 152 13.10 0.14 25.03
N GLY A 153 12.85 0.82 23.91
CA GLY A 153 12.62 2.25 23.93
C GLY A 153 13.23 2.98 22.75
N VAL A 154 13.17 4.29 22.78
CA VAL A 154 13.78 5.19 21.82
C VAL A 154 14.84 6.00 22.57
N TYR A 155 16.07 5.90 22.11
CA TYR A 155 17.23 6.52 22.74
C TYR A 155 17.82 7.58 21.83
N LEU A 156 18.16 8.73 22.40
CA LEU A 156 18.97 9.74 21.74
C LEU A 156 20.43 9.49 22.11
N LEU A 157 21.24 9.21 21.11
CA LEU A 157 22.69 9.03 21.27
C LEU A 157 23.41 10.23 20.67
N ASP A 158 24.40 10.78 21.37
CA ASP A 158 25.34 11.69 20.75
C ASP A 158 26.38 10.91 19.90
N LYS A 159 27.19 11.65 19.14
CA LYS A 159 28.19 11.02 18.25
C LYS A 159 29.21 10.15 18.99
N LYS A 160 29.55 10.48 20.22
CA LYS A 160 30.52 9.74 21.05
C LYS A 160 29.91 8.45 21.58
N ASP A 161 28.66 8.51 21.98
CA ASP A 161 27.93 7.34 22.50
C ASP A 161 27.61 6.35 21.38
N PHE A 162 27.37 6.83 20.15
CA PHE A 162 27.14 5.98 18.98
C PHE A 162 28.30 5.03 18.70
N GLU A 163 29.56 5.49 18.76
CA GLU A 163 30.73 4.65 18.56
C GLU A 163 30.90 3.61 19.68
N ASN A 164 30.52 3.95 20.91
CA ASN A 164 30.60 3.02 22.05
C ASN A 164 29.47 1.99 22.03
N TYR A 165 28.27 2.34 21.60
CA TYR A 165 27.14 1.44 21.51
C TYR A 165 27.45 0.22 20.64
N PHE A 166 28.05 0.40 19.47
CA PHE A 166 28.41 -0.69 18.57
C PHE A 166 29.67 -1.51 18.98
N LYS A 167 30.37 -1.08 20.02
CA LYS A 167 31.49 -1.85 20.59
C LYS A 167 31.04 -2.82 21.70
N ILE A 168 29.84 -2.61 22.24
CA ILE A 168 29.31 -3.39 23.36
C ILE A 168 28.37 -4.50 22.86
N TYR A 169 27.85 -4.37 21.66
CA TYR A 169 26.97 -5.32 20.98
C TYR A 169 27.58 -5.78 19.67
#